data_4288ac5e6911f866216bc19a71996575
#
_entry.id   4288ac5e6911f866216bc19a71996575
#
_cell.length_a   1.000
_cell.length_b   1.000
_cell.length_c   1.000
_cell.angle_alpha   90.00
_cell.angle_beta   90.00
_cell.angle_gamma   90.00
#
_symmetry.space_group_name_H-M   'P 1'
#
loop_
_entity.id
_entity.type
_entity.pdbx_description
1 polymer ?
#
loop_
_entity_poly.entity_id
_entity_poly.type
_entity_poly.pdbx_seq_one_letter_code
_entity_poly.pdbx_strand_id
1 'polypeptide(L)'
;MDFSEPLSYRMMPTNLNEYVGQEHILAKDKILYRTIKADRLSSIILWGPPGCGKTSLAKVISNTTKYKFVKLNAVTAGVSDIKNAIEDSNVSMFNMSGKVVLFIDEIHRFNKLQQDALLPYVENGKVILIGATTENPYFEVNKALISRSMVFQLHQLSNDNVFNVLKRALISEKGLSSFNVEISDETLKKMAISSNGDVRTALNALEIAVLTTAPDATGVIKITDEIAKECVVDNKIMFDKDGDSHYDNISAFIKSMRGSDPDATVFYLARAIYAGEDPIFLARRICILAAEDIGMADPMALVVANSALQVVKAIGMPEGRIVLSEAAVYMANAPKSNASYNAINSALSDVENVDTGIIPMHIRNAPVKGMEKEGYHVGYKYPHDYKNHLVDQQYLPDKIKDTKYYIPDENCIRSFKDNLENKTTQDNWYLELFVIIYYCFRCLYLIYRLLTFLSLLLTLQEVLLLRKV
;
A
#
# COMPACT_ATOMS: atom_id res chain seq x y z
N MET A 1 12.95 -36.13 -21.13
CA MET A 1 12.96 -34.88 -20.34
C MET A 1 11.88 -35.01 -19.29
N ASP A 2 12.21 -34.63 -18.07
CA ASP A 2 11.23 -34.64 -16.97
C ASP A 2 10.40 -33.35 -17.04
N PHE A 3 9.17 -33.47 -17.53
CA PHE A 3 8.19 -32.35 -17.58
C PHE A 3 7.52 -32.13 -16.22
N SER A 4 8.07 -32.67 -15.13
CA SER A 4 7.54 -32.45 -13.78
C SER A 4 7.70 -31.00 -13.29
N GLU A 5 8.69 -30.27 -13.83
CA GLU A 5 8.93 -28.88 -13.50
C GLU A 5 8.24 -27.94 -14.51
N PRO A 6 7.58 -26.84 -14.03
CA PRO A 6 6.94 -25.85 -14.91
C PRO A 6 7.91 -25.22 -15.92
N LEU A 7 7.44 -24.89 -17.10
CA LEU A 7 8.23 -24.24 -18.16
C LEU A 7 8.90 -22.95 -17.66
N SER A 8 8.22 -22.19 -16.84
CA SER A 8 8.75 -20.95 -16.23
C SER A 8 9.98 -21.22 -15.34
N TYR A 9 10.08 -22.39 -14.73
CA TYR A 9 11.27 -22.79 -13.95
C TYR A 9 12.39 -23.32 -14.85
N ARG A 10 12.06 -24.18 -15.82
CA ARG A 10 13.03 -24.75 -16.79
C ARG A 10 13.70 -23.69 -17.65
N MET A 11 12.96 -22.62 -18.01
CA MET A 11 13.43 -21.49 -18.83
C MET A 11 14.14 -20.40 -18.04
N MET A 12 14.38 -20.60 -16.72
CA MET A 12 15.15 -19.61 -15.94
C MET A 12 16.53 -19.40 -16.56
N PRO A 13 16.98 -18.13 -16.74
CA PRO A 13 18.30 -17.82 -17.25
C PRO A 13 19.39 -18.34 -16.31
N THR A 14 20.46 -18.88 -16.86
CA THR A 14 21.60 -19.41 -16.11
C THR A 14 22.80 -18.46 -16.10
N ASN A 15 22.82 -17.51 -17.03
CA ASN A 15 23.88 -16.51 -17.17
C ASN A 15 23.29 -15.15 -17.63
N LEU A 16 24.13 -14.09 -17.55
CA LEU A 16 23.72 -12.74 -17.90
C LEU A 16 23.27 -12.57 -19.38
N ASN A 17 23.79 -13.38 -20.29
CA ASN A 17 23.42 -13.28 -21.72
C ASN A 17 22.01 -13.85 -21.99
N GLU A 18 21.55 -14.77 -21.16
CA GLU A 18 20.20 -15.32 -21.22
C GLU A 18 19.18 -14.45 -20.51
N TYR A 19 19.64 -13.55 -19.63
CA TYR A 19 18.77 -12.66 -18.86
C TYR A 19 18.25 -11.54 -19.78
N VAL A 20 16.94 -11.33 -19.79
CA VAL A 20 16.26 -10.40 -20.71
C VAL A 20 15.75 -9.20 -19.93
N GLY A 21 15.92 -8.01 -20.49
CA GLY A 21 15.48 -6.74 -19.92
C GLY A 21 16.39 -6.19 -18.81
N GLN A 22 15.92 -5.15 -18.15
CA GLN A 22 16.61 -4.47 -17.03
C GLN A 22 17.93 -3.78 -17.47
N GLU A 23 17.99 -3.27 -18.69
CA GLU A 23 19.18 -2.63 -19.28
C GLU A 23 19.65 -1.44 -18.44
N HIS A 24 18.74 -0.74 -17.75
CA HIS A 24 19.04 0.40 -16.88
C HIS A 24 19.97 0.04 -15.70
N ILE A 25 20.02 -1.24 -15.27
CA ILE A 25 20.89 -1.73 -14.19
C ILE A 25 21.91 -2.77 -14.67
N LEU A 26 21.66 -3.44 -15.80
CA LEU A 26 22.46 -4.55 -16.32
C LEU A 26 23.23 -4.26 -17.62
N ALA A 27 23.14 -3.05 -18.18
CA ALA A 27 24.01 -2.67 -19.29
C ALA A 27 25.49 -2.72 -18.86
N LYS A 28 26.41 -2.96 -19.82
CA LYS A 28 27.84 -3.19 -19.54
C LYS A 28 28.54 -2.08 -18.76
N ASP A 29 28.06 -0.85 -18.88
CA ASP A 29 28.51 0.34 -18.18
C ASP A 29 27.96 0.47 -16.74
N LYS A 30 26.91 -0.26 -16.40
CA LYS A 30 26.21 -0.15 -15.12
C LYS A 30 26.95 -0.84 -13.98
N ILE A 31 26.77 -0.28 -12.79
CA ILE A 31 27.50 -0.72 -11.60
C ILE A 31 27.22 -2.20 -11.26
N LEU A 32 25.95 -2.63 -11.34
CA LEU A 32 25.59 -4.02 -11.03
C LEU A 32 26.26 -5.01 -11.99
N TYR A 33 26.24 -4.75 -13.29
CA TYR A 33 26.93 -5.59 -14.26
C TYR A 33 28.44 -5.68 -13.99
N ARG A 34 29.09 -4.54 -13.73
CA ARG A 34 30.54 -4.47 -13.47
C ARG A 34 30.92 -5.20 -12.19
N THR A 35 30.14 -5.08 -11.12
CA THR A 35 30.42 -5.76 -9.84
C THR A 35 30.22 -7.27 -9.93
N ILE A 36 29.23 -7.75 -10.71
CA ILE A 36 29.06 -9.17 -10.99
C ILE A 36 30.26 -9.71 -11.77
N LYS A 37 30.66 -9.02 -12.85
CA LYS A 37 31.79 -9.46 -13.68
C LYS A 37 33.15 -9.42 -12.98
N ALA A 38 33.32 -8.47 -12.06
CA ALA A 38 34.53 -8.36 -11.26
C ALA A 38 34.60 -9.31 -10.04
N ASP A 39 33.54 -10.10 -9.80
CA ASP A 39 33.39 -10.94 -8.60
C ASP A 39 33.55 -10.12 -7.28
N ARG A 40 33.01 -8.88 -7.29
CA ARG A 40 33.10 -7.91 -6.19
C ARG A 40 31.72 -7.46 -5.73
N LEU A 41 30.87 -8.44 -5.42
CA LEU A 41 29.53 -8.15 -4.95
C LEU A 41 29.52 -7.60 -3.52
N SER A 42 28.70 -6.57 -3.31
CA SER A 42 28.18 -6.15 -2.01
C SER A 42 26.76 -6.67 -1.84
N SER A 43 26.18 -6.52 -0.65
CA SER A 43 24.76 -6.83 -0.44
C SER A 43 23.87 -5.96 -1.33
N ILE A 44 22.79 -6.53 -1.85
CA ILE A 44 21.85 -5.88 -2.75
C ILE A 44 20.41 -6.18 -2.34
N ILE A 45 19.53 -5.21 -2.57
CA ILE A 45 18.09 -5.38 -2.48
C ILE A 45 17.50 -5.15 -3.88
N LEU A 46 16.82 -6.18 -4.38
CA LEU A 46 16.10 -6.16 -5.65
C LEU A 46 14.61 -5.96 -5.39
N TRP A 47 14.02 -4.91 -5.91
CA TRP A 47 12.59 -4.67 -5.73
C TRP A 47 11.90 -4.33 -7.05
N GLY A 48 10.61 -4.61 -7.14
CA GLY A 48 9.83 -4.38 -8.35
C GLY A 48 8.69 -5.39 -8.51
N PRO A 49 7.86 -5.27 -9.55
CA PRO A 49 6.66 -6.07 -9.73
C PRO A 49 6.93 -7.58 -9.80
N PRO A 50 5.91 -8.44 -9.58
CA PRO A 50 6.04 -9.88 -9.76
C PRO A 50 6.42 -10.20 -11.22
N GLY A 51 7.11 -11.31 -11.43
CA GLY A 51 7.50 -11.78 -12.76
C GLY A 51 8.57 -10.96 -13.49
N CYS A 52 9.06 -9.83 -12.94
CA CYS A 52 10.11 -8.99 -13.57
C CYS A 52 11.53 -9.59 -13.53
N GLY A 53 11.72 -10.76 -12.88
CA GLY A 53 12.99 -11.50 -12.92
C GLY A 53 13.88 -11.39 -11.68
N LYS A 54 13.42 -10.90 -10.51
CA LYS A 54 14.20 -10.77 -9.26
C LYS A 54 14.92 -12.07 -8.87
N THR A 55 14.18 -13.15 -8.73
CA THR A 55 14.71 -14.48 -8.37
C THR A 55 15.64 -15.03 -9.45
N SER A 56 15.32 -14.80 -10.72
CA SER A 56 16.16 -15.19 -11.86
C SER A 56 17.49 -14.44 -11.85
N LEU A 57 17.47 -13.14 -11.56
CA LEU A 57 18.69 -12.33 -11.46
C LEU A 57 19.59 -12.81 -10.32
N ALA A 58 19.03 -13.09 -9.15
CA ALA A 58 19.77 -13.65 -8.02
C ALA A 58 20.44 -14.97 -8.38
N LYS A 59 19.76 -15.85 -9.11
CA LYS A 59 20.34 -17.12 -9.59
C LYS A 59 21.46 -16.91 -10.62
N VAL A 60 21.29 -15.98 -11.56
CA VAL A 60 22.31 -15.60 -12.53
C VAL A 60 23.56 -15.04 -11.85
N ILE A 61 23.38 -14.17 -10.85
CA ILE A 61 24.46 -13.64 -10.03
C ILE A 61 25.22 -14.77 -9.34
N SER A 62 24.49 -15.68 -8.71
CA SER A 62 25.07 -16.85 -8.04
C SER A 62 25.88 -17.74 -8.98
N ASN A 63 25.36 -18.03 -10.16
CA ASN A 63 26.03 -18.86 -11.15
C ASN A 63 27.28 -18.20 -11.74
N THR A 64 27.30 -16.87 -11.76
CA THR A 64 28.42 -16.08 -12.32
C THR A 64 29.55 -15.89 -11.29
N THR A 65 29.22 -15.93 -10.01
CA THR A 65 30.16 -15.72 -8.91
C THR A 65 30.63 -17.05 -8.33
N LYS A 66 31.77 -17.04 -7.62
CA LYS A 66 32.34 -18.23 -6.96
C LYS A 66 31.79 -18.50 -5.57
N TYR A 67 30.70 -17.80 -5.18
CA TYR A 67 30.14 -17.89 -3.84
C TYR A 67 29.12 -19.02 -3.73
N LYS A 68 29.03 -19.64 -2.55
CA LYS A 68 27.98 -20.60 -2.25
C LYS A 68 26.63 -19.88 -2.15
N PHE A 69 25.64 -20.35 -2.90
CA PHE A 69 24.28 -19.80 -2.90
C PHE A 69 23.38 -20.56 -1.93
N VAL A 70 22.73 -19.81 -1.04
CA VAL A 70 21.73 -20.32 -0.11
C VAL A 70 20.46 -19.52 -0.31
N LYS A 71 19.35 -20.21 -0.57
CA LYS A 71 18.02 -19.62 -0.72
C LYS A 71 17.21 -19.82 0.54
N LEU A 72 16.67 -18.76 1.12
CA LEU A 72 15.65 -18.78 2.16
C LEU A 72 14.35 -18.13 1.65
N ASN A 73 13.23 -18.66 2.11
CA ASN A 73 11.92 -18.06 1.89
C ASN A 73 11.49 -17.36 3.18
N ALA A 74 11.28 -16.05 3.14
CA ALA A 74 10.92 -15.26 4.32
C ALA A 74 9.57 -15.65 4.96
N VAL A 75 8.68 -16.30 4.20
CA VAL A 75 7.38 -16.76 4.73
C VAL A 75 7.54 -17.93 5.71
N THR A 76 8.53 -18.80 5.49
CA THR A 76 8.70 -20.05 6.25
C THR A 76 9.92 -20.06 7.16
N ALA A 77 10.93 -19.21 6.90
CA ALA A 77 12.19 -19.22 7.62
C ALA A 77 12.14 -18.43 8.93
N GLY A 78 12.63 -19.04 10.02
CA GLY A 78 12.86 -18.40 11.32
C GLY A 78 14.30 -17.90 11.51
N VAL A 79 14.57 -17.27 12.66
CA VAL A 79 15.92 -16.81 13.02
C VAL A 79 16.91 -17.98 13.12
N SER A 80 16.47 -19.12 13.60
CA SER A 80 17.26 -20.36 13.63
C SER A 80 17.70 -20.82 12.25
N ASP A 81 16.79 -20.75 11.27
CA ASP A 81 17.06 -21.19 9.91
C ASP A 81 18.09 -20.30 9.22
N ILE A 82 18.04 -18.98 9.49
CA ILE A 82 19.03 -18.02 9.04
C ILE A 82 20.43 -18.38 9.57
N LYS A 83 20.54 -18.67 10.88
CA LYS A 83 21.81 -19.03 11.51
C LYS A 83 22.35 -20.36 10.96
N ASN A 84 21.52 -21.40 10.95
CA ASN A 84 21.88 -22.70 10.44
C ASN A 84 22.34 -22.65 8.98
N ALA A 85 21.59 -21.95 8.12
CA ALA A 85 21.94 -21.77 6.71
C ALA A 85 23.31 -21.11 6.50
N ILE A 86 23.69 -20.18 7.37
CA ILE A 86 24.98 -19.50 7.32
C ILE A 86 26.08 -20.41 7.89
N GLU A 87 25.85 -21.09 9.01
CA GLU A 87 26.82 -21.99 9.66
C GLU A 87 27.11 -23.22 8.81
N ASP A 88 26.13 -23.89 8.29
CA ASP A 88 26.27 -25.04 7.38
C ASP A 88 27.02 -24.68 6.10
N SER A 89 26.92 -23.42 5.68
CA SER A 89 27.62 -22.91 4.51
C SER A 89 29.10 -22.70 4.74
N ASN A 90 29.48 -22.34 5.96
CA ASN A 90 30.88 -22.12 6.34
C ASN A 90 31.65 -23.42 6.54
N VAL A 91 30.99 -24.51 6.90
CA VAL A 91 31.60 -25.84 7.14
C VAL A 91 31.84 -26.63 5.85
N SER A 92 31.25 -26.23 4.74
CA SER A 92 31.34 -26.99 3.47
C SER A 92 32.74 -26.87 2.87
N MET A 93 33.42 -28.02 2.64
CA MET A 93 34.72 -28.14 1.95
C MET A 93 34.79 -27.48 0.55
N PHE A 94 33.64 -27.14 -0.05
CA PHE A 94 33.55 -26.53 -1.38
C PHE A 94 33.50 -24.99 -1.34
N ASN A 95 33.50 -24.37 -0.17
CA ASN A 95 33.50 -22.90 -0.06
C ASN A 95 34.90 -22.33 0.04
N MET A 96 35.64 -22.32 -1.08
CA MET A 96 37.00 -21.80 -1.14
C MET A 96 37.10 -20.29 -0.83
N SER A 97 36.05 -19.52 -1.01
CA SER A 97 36.03 -18.08 -0.78
C SER A 97 35.67 -17.69 0.67
N GLY A 98 35.11 -18.60 1.45
CA GLY A 98 34.58 -18.35 2.80
C GLY A 98 33.36 -17.39 2.83
N LYS A 99 32.83 -17.00 1.67
CA LYS A 99 31.68 -16.11 1.54
C LYS A 99 30.46 -16.85 1.03
N VAL A 100 29.30 -16.41 1.47
CA VAL A 100 28.00 -16.98 1.13
C VAL A 100 27.11 -15.90 0.53
N VAL A 101 26.48 -16.20 -0.59
CA VAL A 101 25.34 -15.40 -1.10
C VAL A 101 24.08 -15.94 -0.49
N LEU A 102 23.47 -15.17 0.38
CA LEU A 102 22.18 -15.49 0.99
C LEU A 102 21.07 -14.76 0.22
N PHE A 103 20.30 -15.51 -0.51
CA PHE A 103 19.10 -14.98 -1.20
C PHE A 103 17.87 -15.15 -0.33
N ILE A 104 17.20 -14.04 -0.03
CA ILE A 104 15.94 -14.02 0.71
C ILE A 104 14.84 -13.50 -0.21
N ASP A 105 13.93 -14.41 -0.56
CA ASP A 105 12.74 -14.07 -1.33
C ASP A 105 11.68 -13.47 -0.42
N GLU A 106 11.02 -12.40 -0.86
CA GLU A 106 10.02 -11.63 -0.11
C GLU A 106 10.54 -11.14 1.26
N ILE A 107 11.72 -10.50 1.28
CA ILE A 107 12.41 -10.05 2.51
C ILE A 107 11.54 -9.16 3.41
N HIS A 108 10.55 -8.45 2.86
CA HIS A 108 9.58 -7.65 3.61
C HIS A 108 8.71 -8.48 4.56
N ARG A 109 8.58 -9.79 4.33
CA ARG A 109 7.85 -10.72 5.21
C ARG A 109 8.63 -11.04 6.50
N PHE A 110 9.92 -10.76 6.55
CA PHE A 110 10.67 -10.87 7.79
C PHE A 110 10.29 -9.74 8.76
N ASN A 111 9.99 -10.09 10.00
CA ASN A 111 9.82 -9.12 11.06
C ASN A 111 11.17 -8.45 11.41
N LYS A 112 11.11 -7.38 12.20
CA LYS A 112 12.28 -6.59 12.58
C LYS A 112 13.39 -7.44 13.22
N LEU A 113 13.02 -8.42 14.07
CA LEU A 113 13.96 -9.30 14.77
C LEU A 113 14.71 -10.23 13.81
N GLN A 114 14.02 -10.75 12.78
CA GLN A 114 14.61 -11.57 11.73
C GLN A 114 15.55 -10.76 10.83
N GLN A 115 15.14 -9.54 10.49
CA GLN A 115 15.99 -8.63 9.71
C GLN A 115 17.24 -8.19 10.52
N ASP A 116 17.10 -7.90 11.81
CA ASP A 116 18.21 -7.55 12.70
C ASP A 116 19.21 -8.72 12.86
N ALA A 117 18.73 -9.96 12.83
CA ALA A 117 19.59 -11.14 12.91
C ALA A 117 20.55 -11.29 11.71
N LEU A 118 20.29 -10.63 10.57
CA LEU A 118 21.15 -10.62 9.39
C LEU A 118 22.30 -9.62 9.52
N LEU A 119 22.15 -8.56 10.30
CA LEU A 119 23.09 -7.44 10.37
C LEU A 119 24.53 -7.87 10.71
N PRO A 120 24.79 -8.68 11.74
CA PRO A 120 26.16 -9.07 12.10
C PRO A 120 26.90 -9.80 10.96
N TYR A 121 26.17 -10.57 10.16
CA TYR A 121 26.74 -11.35 9.06
C TYR A 121 26.97 -10.52 7.80
N VAL A 122 26.14 -9.53 7.56
CA VAL A 122 26.29 -8.56 6.47
C VAL A 122 27.43 -7.58 6.78
N GLU A 123 27.54 -7.11 8.02
CA GLU A 123 28.57 -6.16 8.47
C GLU A 123 29.98 -6.75 8.41
N ASN A 124 30.15 -8.00 8.83
CA ASN A 124 31.47 -8.64 8.80
C ASN A 124 31.85 -9.20 7.41
N GLY A 125 30.99 -9.04 6.41
CA GLY A 125 31.22 -9.46 5.02
C GLY A 125 31.26 -10.98 4.80
N LYS A 126 30.85 -11.79 5.77
CA LYS A 126 30.71 -13.25 5.62
C LYS A 126 29.54 -13.63 4.73
N VAL A 127 28.49 -12.81 4.77
CA VAL A 127 27.28 -12.96 3.97
C VAL A 127 27.13 -11.80 3.02
N ILE A 128 26.91 -12.09 1.76
CA ILE A 128 26.41 -11.15 0.76
C ILE A 128 24.92 -11.37 0.67
N LEU A 129 24.13 -10.43 1.20
CA LEU A 129 22.66 -10.51 1.15
C LEU A 129 22.17 -10.12 -0.24
N ILE A 130 21.30 -10.95 -0.82
CA ILE A 130 20.46 -10.57 -1.95
C ILE A 130 19.01 -10.65 -1.48
N GLY A 131 18.43 -9.53 -1.07
CA GLY A 131 17.01 -9.44 -0.72
C GLY A 131 16.16 -9.19 -1.96
N ALA A 132 15.07 -9.93 -2.14
CA ALA A 132 14.07 -9.66 -3.17
C ALA A 132 12.75 -9.28 -2.50
N THR A 133 12.06 -8.28 -3.05
CA THR A 133 10.76 -7.83 -2.56
C THR A 133 9.91 -7.25 -3.70
N THR A 134 8.58 -7.34 -3.55
CA THR A 134 7.64 -6.62 -4.41
C THR A 134 7.32 -5.24 -3.86
N GLU A 135 7.58 -4.99 -2.58
CA GLU A 135 7.28 -3.76 -1.88
C GLU A 135 8.47 -2.79 -1.90
N ASN A 136 8.19 -1.50 -1.67
CA ASN A 136 9.24 -0.48 -1.60
C ASN A 136 10.13 -0.70 -0.38
N PRO A 137 11.41 -1.07 -0.57
CA PRO A 137 12.29 -1.46 0.53
C PRO A 137 12.58 -0.35 1.53
N TYR A 138 12.44 0.91 1.14
CA TYR A 138 12.67 2.04 2.04
C TYR A 138 11.62 2.14 3.16
N PHE A 139 10.46 1.48 3.01
CA PHE A 139 9.42 1.42 4.03
C PHE A 139 9.46 0.11 4.81
N GLU A 140 9.74 -1.01 4.15
CA GLU A 140 9.54 -2.34 4.69
C GLU A 140 10.84 -3.03 5.17
N VAL A 141 12.00 -2.60 4.67
CA VAL A 141 13.29 -3.17 5.05
C VAL A 141 13.99 -2.28 6.08
N ASN A 142 14.60 -2.91 7.08
CA ASN A 142 15.34 -2.21 8.12
C ASN A 142 16.38 -1.24 7.53
N LYS A 143 16.34 0.01 7.99
CA LYS A 143 17.26 1.09 7.55
C LYS A 143 18.73 0.71 7.66
N ALA A 144 19.10 -0.12 8.66
CA ALA A 144 20.47 -0.60 8.82
C ALA A 144 20.88 -1.59 7.72
N LEU A 145 19.98 -2.42 7.20
CA LEU A 145 20.23 -3.28 6.04
C LEU A 145 20.32 -2.45 4.75
N ILE A 146 19.39 -1.50 4.57
CA ILE A 146 19.39 -0.60 3.41
C ILE A 146 20.71 0.18 3.31
N SER A 147 21.20 0.75 4.42
CA SER A 147 22.44 1.53 4.43
C SER A 147 23.69 0.70 4.07
N ARG A 148 23.61 -0.63 4.12
CA ARG A 148 24.69 -1.59 3.82
C ARG A 148 24.49 -2.33 2.51
N SER A 149 23.43 -1.99 1.77
CA SER A 149 23.04 -2.67 0.53
C SER A 149 22.90 -1.67 -0.61
N MET A 150 23.20 -2.10 -1.82
CA MET A 150 22.78 -1.36 -3.01
C MET A 150 21.33 -1.73 -3.34
N VAL A 151 20.48 -0.75 -3.55
CA VAL A 151 19.06 -0.95 -3.88
C VAL A 151 18.86 -0.77 -5.37
N PHE A 152 18.30 -1.79 -6.05
CA PHE A 152 18.00 -1.75 -7.47
C PHE A 152 16.51 -2.01 -7.70
N GLN A 153 15.88 -1.11 -8.44
CA GLN A 153 14.53 -1.28 -8.93
C GLN A 153 14.56 -2.09 -10.23
N LEU A 154 13.76 -3.15 -10.30
CA LEU A 154 13.48 -3.87 -11.52
C LEU A 154 12.16 -3.37 -12.08
N HIS A 155 12.15 -3.06 -13.35
CA HIS A 155 10.96 -2.63 -14.06
C HIS A 155 10.21 -3.82 -14.64
N GLN A 156 8.93 -3.63 -14.91
CA GLN A 156 8.14 -4.56 -15.68
C GLN A 156 8.76 -4.79 -17.06
N LEU A 157 8.78 -6.03 -17.52
CA LEU A 157 9.37 -6.34 -18.81
C LEU A 157 8.49 -5.81 -19.95
N SER A 158 9.13 -5.33 -21.01
CA SER A 158 8.42 -4.91 -22.21
C SER A 158 7.78 -6.11 -22.92
N ASN A 159 6.72 -5.85 -23.68
CA ASN A 159 6.04 -6.90 -24.46
C ASN A 159 7.02 -7.60 -25.43
N ASP A 160 7.98 -6.86 -25.99
CA ASP A 160 9.01 -7.43 -26.87
C ASP A 160 9.96 -8.36 -26.10
N ASN A 161 10.31 -8.02 -24.86
CA ASN A 161 11.12 -8.86 -24.00
C ASN A 161 10.40 -10.17 -23.70
N VAL A 162 9.12 -10.10 -23.34
CA VAL A 162 8.30 -11.30 -23.06
C VAL A 162 8.15 -12.13 -24.34
N PHE A 163 7.84 -11.50 -25.47
CA PHE A 163 7.75 -12.18 -26.79
C PHE A 163 9.03 -12.95 -27.12
N ASN A 164 10.20 -12.33 -26.93
CA ASN A 164 11.49 -12.98 -27.18
C ASN A 164 11.72 -14.20 -26.27
N VAL A 165 11.26 -14.13 -25.00
CA VAL A 165 11.35 -15.27 -24.09
C VAL A 165 10.41 -16.39 -24.52
N LEU A 166 9.17 -16.10 -24.93
CA LEU A 166 8.23 -17.10 -25.45
C LEU A 166 8.78 -17.78 -26.71
N LYS A 167 9.33 -17.00 -27.63
CA LYS A 167 9.94 -17.53 -28.86
C LYS A 167 11.13 -18.44 -28.56
N ARG A 168 11.99 -18.04 -27.60
CA ARG A 168 13.09 -18.87 -27.13
C ARG A 168 12.60 -20.17 -26.48
N ALA A 169 11.49 -20.14 -25.77
CA ALA A 169 10.94 -21.32 -25.10
C ALA A 169 10.47 -22.40 -26.10
N LEU A 170 9.97 -22.01 -27.28
CA LEU A 170 9.55 -22.94 -28.31
C LEU A 170 10.72 -23.74 -28.92
N ILE A 171 11.90 -23.13 -29.05
CA ILE A 171 13.07 -23.74 -29.73
C ILE A 171 14.12 -24.31 -28.76
N SER A 172 14.02 -24.00 -27.49
CA SER A 172 14.98 -24.43 -26.45
C SER A 172 14.81 -25.90 -26.12
N GLU A 173 15.91 -26.62 -25.95
CA GLU A 173 15.90 -27.99 -25.42
C GLU A 173 15.30 -28.07 -24.01
N LYS A 174 15.49 -27.02 -23.19
CA LYS A 174 14.87 -26.89 -21.85
C LYS A 174 13.39 -26.49 -21.94
N GLY A 175 12.95 -26.06 -23.09
CA GLY A 175 11.61 -25.55 -23.33
C GLY A 175 10.67 -26.59 -23.93
N LEU A 176 10.14 -26.26 -25.10
CA LEU A 176 9.10 -27.00 -25.80
C LEU A 176 9.58 -27.57 -27.16
N SER A 177 10.88 -27.59 -27.43
CA SER A 177 11.44 -28.07 -28.72
C SER A 177 11.13 -29.53 -29.04
N SER A 178 10.73 -30.33 -28.04
CA SER A 178 10.29 -31.72 -28.26
C SER A 178 8.88 -31.84 -28.85
N PHE A 179 8.11 -30.75 -28.87
CA PHE A 179 6.79 -30.69 -29.47
C PHE A 179 6.88 -30.00 -30.85
N ASN A 180 6.14 -30.51 -31.81
CA ASN A 180 6.03 -29.86 -33.12
C ASN A 180 4.92 -28.80 -33.05
N VAL A 181 5.26 -27.59 -32.62
CA VAL A 181 4.31 -26.50 -32.35
C VAL A 181 4.29 -25.51 -33.49
N GLU A 182 3.11 -25.25 -34.04
CA GLU A 182 2.81 -24.18 -34.98
C GLU A 182 2.01 -23.09 -34.27
N ILE A 183 2.62 -21.90 -34.12
CA ILE A 183 2.01 -20.72 -33.50
C ILE A 183 2.51 -19.47 -34.24
N SER A 184 1.62 -18.53 -34.53
CA SER A 184 2.01 -17.31 -35.26
C SER A 184 2.75 -16.33 -34.32
N ASP A 185 3.67 -15.53 -34.86
CA ASP A 185 4.32 -14.44 -34.11
C ASP A 185 3.29 -13.42 -33.58
N GLU A 186 2.15 -13.26 -34.27
CA GLU A 186 1.05 -12.39 -33.82
C GLU A 186 0.36 -12.94 -32.59
N THR A 187 0.07 -14.23 -32.55
CA THR A 187 -0.49 -14.92 -31.37
C THR A 187 0.46 -14.84 -30.17
N LEU A 188 1.76 -15.07 -30.40
CA LEU A 188 2.78 -14.91 -29.33
C LEU A 188 2.85 -13.48 -28.78
N LYS A 189 2.72 -12.46 -29.66
CA LYS A 189 2.67 -11.06 -29.22
C LYS A 189 1.42 -10.77 -28.40
N LYS A 190 0.25 -11.32 -28.78
CA LYS A 190 -0.98 -11.20 -27.98
C LYS A 190 -0.81 -11.83 -26.60
N MET A 191 -0.19 -13.00 -26.49
CA MET A 191 0.14 -13.63 -25.21
C MET A 191 1.09 -12.76 -24.38
N ALA A 192 2.12 -12.18 -25.00
CA ALA A 192 3.05 -11.29 -24.32
C ALA A 192 2.37 -10.02 -23.77
N ILE A 193 1.47 -9.41 -24.53
CA ILE A 193 0.69 -8.23 -24.11
C ILE A 193 -0.22 -8.61 -22.93
N SER A 194 -0.94 -9.72 -23.04
CA SER A 194 -1.89 -10.16 -22.00
C SER A 194 -1.22 -10.58 -20.70
N SER A 195 0.07 -10.95 -20.73
CA SER A 195 0.84 -11.27 -19.52
C SER A 195 1.26 -10.05 -18.72
N ASN A 196 1.05 -8.85 -19.27
CA ASN A 196 1.40 -7.58 -18.61
C ASN A 196 2.84 -7.56 -18.05
N GLY A 197 3.81 -8.06 -18.84
CA GLY A 197 5.24 -8.09 -18.47
C GLY A 197 5.64 -9.16 -17.45
N ASP A 198 4.71 -10.01 -17.00
CA ASP A 198 5.02 -11.18 -16.17
C ASP A 198 5.38 -12.40 -17.06
N VAL A 199 6.69 -12.68 -17.15
CA VAL A 199 7.21 -13.81 -17.93
C VAL A 199 6.75 -15.15 -17.39
N ARG A 200 6.55 -15.29 -16.08
CA ARG A 200 6.10 -16.55 -15.47
C ARG A 200 4.70 -16.89 -15.96
N THR A 201 3.80 -15.92 -15.92
CA THR A 201 2.43 -16.06 -16.43
C THR A 201 2.43 -16.37 -17.94
N ALA A 202 3.25 -15.66 -18.71
CA ALA A 202 3.35 -15.90 -20.16
C ALA A 202 3.84 -17.31 -20.50
N LEU A 203 4.89 -17.78 -19.83
CA LEU A 203 5.44 -19.13 -20.06
C LEU A 203 4.48 -20.23 -19.62
N ASN A 204 3.80 -20.06 -18.48
CA ASN A 204 2.80 -21.02 -18.01
C ASN A 204 1.61 -21.10 -18.99
N ALA A 205 1.15 -19.97 -19.50
CA ALA A 205 0.08 -19.94 -20.51
C ALA A 205 0.51 -20.68 -21.80
N LEU A 206 1.74 -20.45 -22.27
CA LEU A 206 2.28 -21.15 -23.44
C LEU A 206 2.40 -22.66 -23.19
N GLU A 207 2.87 -23.07 -22.02
CA GLU A 207 2.97 -24.48 -21.64
C GLU A 207 1.60 -25.16 -21.62
N ILE A 208 0.60 -24.54 -20.99
CA ILE A 208 -0.77 -25.04 -20.97
C ILE A 208 -1.31 -25.17 -22.39
N ALA A 209 -1.16 -24.12 -23.22
CA ALA A 209 -1.63 -24.14 -24.61
C ALA A 209 -1.05 -25.33 -25.40
N VAL A 210 0.25 -25.60 -25.24
CA VAL A 210 0.91 -26.70 -25.96
C VAL A 210 0.51 -28.08 -25.40
N LEU A 211 0.42 -28.23 -24.08
CA LEU A 211 0.13 -29.53 -23.44
C LEU A 211 -1.34 -29.94 -23.53
N THR A 212 -2.25 -28.99 -23.69
CA THR A 212 -3.71 -29.27 -23.73
C THR A 212 -4.28 -29.34 -25.17
N THR A 213 -3.52 -28.86 -26.16
CA THR A 213 -3.95 -28.92 -27.57
C THR A 213 -3.55 -30.25 -28.21
N ALA A 214 -4.52 -30.98 -28.74
CA ALA A 214 -4.24 -32.23 -29.43
C ALA A 214 -3.50 -31.97 -30.74
N PRO A 215 -2.47 -32.78 -31.11
CA PRO A 215 -1.81 -32.68 -32.38
C PRO A 215 -2.76 -33.05 -33.54
N ASP A 216 -2.58 -32.43 -34.69
CA ASP A 216 -3.30 -32.78 -35.92
C ASP A 216 -2.82 -34.14 -36.50
N ALA A 217 -3.42 -34.56 -37.64
CA ALA A 217 -3.10 -35.82 -38.28
C ALA A 217 -1.62 -35.93 -38.74
N THR A 218 -0.90 -34.82 -38.79
CA THR A 218 0.54 -34.72 -39.12
C THR A 218 1.43 -34.65 -37.89
N GLY A 219 0.85 -34.70 -36.68
CA GLY A 219 1.57 -34.58 -35.43
C GLY A 219 1.94 -33.13 -35.03
N VAL A 220 1.33 -32.14 -35.69
CA VAL A 220 1.57 -30.70 -35.43
C VAL A 220 0.53 -30.19 -34.44
N ILE A 221 1.00 -29.50 -33.40
CA ILE A 221 0.17 -28.80 -32.37
C ILE A 221 -0.04 -27.36 -32.85
N LYS A 222 -1.28 -27.07 -33.32
CA LYS A 222 -1.62 -25.72 -33.83
C LYS A 222 -2.26 -24.89 -32.74
N ILE A 223 -1.59 -23.82 -32.31
CA ILE A 223 -2.09 -22.88 -31.31
C ILE A 223 -2.73 -21.69 -32.03
N THR A 224 -4.06 -21.61 -31.97
CA THR A 224 -4.82 -20.46 -32.51
C THR A 224 -4.93 -19.33 -31.49
N ASP A 225 -5.41 -18.16 -31.96
CA ASP A 225 -5.66 -17.01 -31.06
C ASP A 225 -6.69 -17.31 -29.97
N GLU A 226 -7.70 -18.14 -30.30
CA GLU A 226 -8.73 -18.56 -29.31
C GLU A 226 -8.11 -19.40 -28.21
N ILE A 227 -7.31 -20.41 -28.54
CA ILE A 227 -6.62 -21.27 -27.58
C ILE A 227 -5.67 -20.44 -26.72
N ALA A 228 -4.89 -19.56 -27.35
CA ALA A 228 -3.96 -18.69 -26.63
C ALA A 228 -4.70 -17.78 -25.64
N LYS A 229 -5.85 -17.24 -26.03
CA LYS A 229 -6.68 -16.37 -25.17
C LYS A 229 -7.31 -17.12 -23.98
N GLU A 230 -7.73 -18.37 -24.17
CA GLU A 230 -8.25 -19.20 -23.07
C GLU A 230 -7.16 -19.57 -22.05
N CYS A 231 -5.92 -19.79 -22.52
CA CYS A 231 -4.79 -20.16 -21.66
C CYS A 231 -4.19 -18.98 -20.88
N VAL A 232 -4.32 -17.78 -21.41
CA VAL A 232 -3.95 -16.57 -20.67
C VAL A 232 -5.11 -16.23 -19.74
N VAL A 233 -5.01 -16.62 -18.48
CA VAL A 233 -5.92 -16.10 -17.45
C VAL A 233 -5.87 -14.58 -17.55
N ASP A 234 -7.02 -13.96 -17.81
CA ASP A 234 -7.17 -12.51 -17.94
C ASP A 234 -6.64 -11.85 -16.66
N ASN A 235 -5.34 -11.65 -16.60
CA ASN A 235 -4.70 -10.81 -15.58
C ASN A 235 -5.00 -9.34 -15.96
N LYS A 236 -6.31 -9.02 -16.04
CA LYS A 236 -6.79 -7.66 -16.14
C LYS A 236 -6.31 -6.94 -14.89
N ILE A 237 -5.22 -6.18 -15.06
CA ILE A 237 -4.69 -5.29 -14.04
C ILE A 237 -4.65 -5.98 -12.66
N MET A 238 -3.80 -7.00 -12.52
CA MET A 238 -3.36 -7.37 -11.17
C MET A 238 -2.49 -6.22 -10.68
N PHE A 239 -3.13 -5.26 -10.02
CA PHE A 239 -2.40 -4.45 -9.07
C PHE A 239 -1.91 -5.42 -8.01
N ASP A 240 -0.60 -5.50 -7.86
CA ASP A 240 0.00 -6.05 -6.67
C ASP A 240 -0.60 -5.26 -5.51
N LYS A 241 -1.39 -5.91 -4.66
CA LYS A 241 -2.07 -5.25 -3.53
C LYS A 241 -1.10 -4.53 -2.60
N ASP A 242 0.17 -4.90 -2.67
CA ASP A 242 1.27 -4.41 -1.85
C ASP A 242 2.41 -3.80 -2.69
N GLY A 243 2.22 -3.53 -3.99
CA GLY A 243 3.26 -3.04 -4.90
C GLY A 243 3.24 -1.52 -5.15
N ASP A 244 4.30 -0.97 -5.75
CA ASP A 244 4.44 0.45 -6.10
C ASP A 244 3.25 1.02 -6.86
N SER A 245 2.62 0.22 -7.74
CA SER A 245 1.45 0.64 -8.50
C SER A 245 0.22 0.90 -7.63
N HIS A 246 0.10 0.22 -6.47
CA HIS A 246 -0.91 0.49 -5.46
C HIS A 246 -0.69 1.87 -4.83
N TYR A 247 0.53 2.11 -4.31
CA TYR A 247 0.88 3.40 -3.70
C TYR A 247 0.79 4.56 -4.70
N ASP A 248 1.19 4.35 -5.95
CA ASP A 248 1.09 5.35 -7.01
C ASP A 248 -0.37 5.68 -7.34
N ASN A 249 -1.24 4.68 -7.44
CA ASN A 249 -2.66 4.90 -7.71
C ASN A 249 -3.37 5.61 -6.56
N ILE A 250 -3.11 5.19 -5.31
CA ILE A 250 -3.67 5.84 -4.12
C ILE A 250 -3.12 7.28 -3.98
N SER A 251 -1.84 7.48 -4.27
CA SER A 251 -1.23 8.81 -4.30
C SER A 251 -1.86 9.71 -5.37
N ALA A 252 -2.12 9.18 -6.57
CA ALA A 252 -2.80 9.89 -7.64
C ALA A 252 -4.25 10.21 -7.27
N PHE A 253 -4.98 9.27 -6.66
CA PHE A 253 -6.33 9.46 -6.16
C PHE A 253 -6.41 10.61 -5.16
N ILE A 254 -5.51 10.64 -4.16
CA ILE A 254 -5.46 11.71 -3.17
C ILE A 254 -5.08 13.04 -3.82
N LYS A 255 -4.05 13.05 -4.68
CA LYS A 255 -3.58 14.26 -5.34
C LYS A 255 -4.60 14.86 -6.30
N SER A 256 -5.43 14.06 -6.96
CA SER A 256 -6.52 14.54 -7.82
C SER A 256 -7.63 15.22 -7.00
N MET A 257 -8.04 14.65 -5.87
CA MET A 257 -8.98 15.31 -4.94
C MET A 257 -8.41 16.62 -4.39
N ARG A 258 -7.14 16.62 -3.96
CA ARG A 258 -6.42 17.81 -3.48
C ARG A 258 -6.30 18.87 -4.56
N GLY A 259 -6.05 18.46 -5.80
CA GLY A 259 -5.93 19.31 -6.98
C GLY A 259 -7.26 19.79 -7.56
N SER A 260 -8.40 19.40 -6.96
CA SER A 260 -9.74 19.79 -7.40
C SER A 260 -10.07 19.32 -8.82
N ASP A 261 -9.64 18.11 -9.21
CA ASP A 261 -10.00 17.46 -10.46
C ASP A 261 -10.94 16.28 -10.19
N PRO A 262 -12.27 16.44 -10.34
CA PRO A 262 -13.23 15.38 -10.08
C PRO A 262 -13.17 14.23 -11.09
N ASP A 263 -12.81 14.49 -12.35
CA ASP A 263 -12.73 13.45 -13.38
C ASP A 263 -11.55 12.51 -13.13
N ALA A 264 -10.36 13.06 -12.85
CA ALA A 264 -9.20 12.27 -12.44
C ALA A 264 -9.48 11.52 -11.12
N THR A 265 -10.17 12.15 -10.17
CA THR A 265 -10.55 11.55 -8.89
C THR A 265 -11.39 10.30 -9.10
N VAL A 266 -12.46 10.37 -9.90
CA VAL A 266 -13.33 9.22 -10.19
C VAL A 266 -12.58 8.14 -10.97
N PHE A 267 -11.72 8.52 -11.91
CA PHE A 267 -10.89 7.58 -12.66
C PHE A 267 -9.96 6.76 -11.76
N TYR A 268 -9.20 7.43 -10.88
CA TYR A 268 -8.28 6.71 -9.97
C TYR A 268 -9.02 5.91 -8.89
N LEU A 269 -10.20 6.37 -8.44
CA LEU A 269 -11.08 5.59 -7.57
C LEU A 269 -11.55 4.31 -8.28
N ALA A 270 -12.06 4.43 -9.51
CA ALA A 270 -12.51 3.29 -10.30
C ALA A 270 -11.36 2.30 -10.54
N ARG A 271 -10.16 2.81 -10.83
CA ARG A 271 -8.95 2.01 -11.00
C ARG A 271 -8.58 1.25 -9.72
N ALA A 272 -8.67 1.88 -8.54
CA ALA A 272 -8.43 1.23 -7.26
C ALA A 272 -9.46 0.13 -6.97
N ILE A 273 -10.75 0.41 -7.16
CA ILE A 273 -11.84 -0.57 -6.97
C ILE A 273 -11.68 -1.76 -7.91
N TYR A 274 -11.36 -1.51 -9.19
CA TYR A 274 -11.14 -2.57 -10.18
C TYR A 274 -9.94 -3.45 -9.82
N ALA A 275 -8.91 -2.87 -9.23
CA ALA A 275 -7.74 -3.57 -8.70
C ALA A 275 -8.02 -4.42 -7.44
N GLY A 276 -9.23 -4.33 -6.89
CA GLY A 276 -9.63 -5.06 -5.68
C GLY A 276 -9.14 -4.44 -4.38
N GLU A 277 -8.90 -3.12 -4.38
CA GLU A 277 -8.55 -2.38 -3.17
C GLU A 277 -9.64 -2.47 -2.11
N ASP A 278 -9.27 -2.47 -0.83
CA ASP A 278 -10.21 -2.44 0.28
C ASP A 278 -11.05 -1.15 0.25
N PRO A 279 -12.38 -1.24 0.04
CA PRO A 279 -13.24 -0.07 0.00
C PRO A 279 -13.22 0.73 1.31
N ILE A 280 -12.96 0.07 2.45
CA ILE A 280 -12.82 0.73 3.75
C ILE A 280 -11.52 1.53 3.82
N PHE A 281 -10.44 1.03 3.22
CA PHE A 281 -9.20 1.77 3.10
C PHE A 281 -9.38 3.03 2.25
N LEU A 282 -10.06 2.93 1.09
CA LEU A 282 -10.37 4.09 0.24
C LEU A 282 -11.21 5.14 0.99
N ALA A 283 -12.25 4.71 1.71
CA ALA A 283 -13.05 5.60 2.54
C ALA A 283 -12.24 6.30 3.65
N ARG A 284 -11.31 5.59 4.30
CA ARG A 284 -10.39 6.19 5.28
C ARG A 284 -9.50 7.26 4.66
N ARG A 285 -9.01 7.04 3.42
CA ARG A 285 -8.20 8.05 2.71
C ARG A 285 -9.00 9.32 2.40
N ILE A 286 -10.30 9.18 2.06
CA ILE A 286 -11.22 10.31 1.89
C ILE A 286 -11.38 11.08 3.21
N CYS A 287 -11.56 10.39 4.35
CA CYS A 287 -11.66 11.03 5.68
C CYS A 287 -10.39 11.82 6.05
N ILE A 288 -9.22 11.26 5.76
CA ILE A 288 -7.95 11.94 6.03
C ILE A 288 -7.85 13.22 5.19
N LEU A 289 -8.13 13.14 3.89
CA LEU A 289 -8.11 14.28 2.99
C LEU A 289 -9.11 15.37 3.42
N ALA A 290 -10.31 14.99 3.84
CA ALA A 290 -11.31 15.94 4.35
C ALA A 290 -10.79 16.77 5.52
N ALA A 291 -10.01 16.17 6.44
CA ALA A 291 -9.42 16.87 7.58
C ALA A 291 -8.12 17.62 7.23
N GLU A 292 -7.27 17.05 6.36
CA GLU A 292 -5.94 17.55 6.00
C GLU A 292 -6.01 18.71 5.00
N ASP A 293 -6.80 18.54 3.92
CA ASP A 293 -6.77 19.43 2.75
C ASP A 293 -7.98 20.36 2.64
N ILE A 294 -9.07 20.06 3.34
CA ILE A 294 -10.29 20.89 3.35
C ILE A 294 -10.49 21.56 4.71
N GLY A 295 -10.47 20.79 5.78
CA GLY A 295 -10.50 21.28 7.15
C GLY A 295 -11.62 22.29 7.40
N MET A 296 -11.23 23.47 7.90
CA MET A 296 -12.18 24.55 8.26
C MET A 296 -12.66 25.37 7.06
N ALA A 297 -12.17 25.14 5.84
CA ALA A 297 -12.74 25.78 4.65
C ALA A 297 -14.13 25.24 4.34
N ASP A 298 -14.37 23.94 4.63
CA ASP A 298 -15.70 23.31 4.57
C ASP A 298 -15.80 22.19 5.62
N PRO A 299 -16.29 22.48 6.84
CA PRO A 299 -16.43 21.49 7.89
C PRO A 299 -17.35 20.31 7.56
N MET A 300 -18.26 20.47 6.58
CA MET A 300 -19.15 19.40 6.13
C MET A 300 -18.37 18.28 5.41
N ALA A 301 -17.21 18.56 4.86
CA ALA A 301 -16.39 17.56 4.18
C ALA A 301 -16.08 16.35 5.07
N LEU A 302 -15.70 16.57 6.32
CA LEU A 302 -15.42 15.48 7.26
C LEU A 302 -16.69 14.70 7.64
N VAL A 303 -17.85 15.37 7.73
CA VAL A 303 -19.15 14.73 7.99
C VAL A 303 -19.53 13.83 6.81
N VAL A 304 -19.43 14.33 5.59
CA VAL A 304 -19.69 13.55 4.36
C VAL A 304 -18.76 12.34 4.26
N ALA A 305 -17.47 12.54 4.48
CA ALA A 305 -16.47 11.48 4.44
C ALA A 305 -16.76 10.38 5.49
N ASN A 306 -17.08 10.79 6.72
CA ASN A 306 -17.42 9.83 7.79
C ASN A 306 -18.73 9.09 7.49
N SER A 307 -19.74 9.78 6.99
CA SER A 307 -21.01 9.14 6.57
C SER A 307 -20.75 8.10 5.47
N ALA A 308 -19.95 8.44 4.46
CA ALA A 308 -19.57 7.52 3.40
C ALA A 308 -18.84 6.27 3.96
N LEU A 309 -17.90 6.46 4.89
CA LEU A 309 -17.20 5.35 5.56
C LEU A 309 -18.18 4.41 6.28
N GLN A 310 -19.15 4.95 7.01
CA GLN A 310 -20.14 4.13 7.73
C GLN A 310 -21.08 3.39 6.76
N VAL A 311 -21.57 4.07 5.71
CA VAL A 311 -22.45 3.46 4.72
C VAL A 311 -21.72 2.35 3.96
N VAL A 312 -20.48 2.58 3.50
CA VAL A 312 -19.68 1.55 2.81
C VAL A 312 -19.45 0.32 3.68
N LYS A 313 -19.22 0.51 4.99
CA LYS A 313 -19.14 -0.61 5.95
C LYS A 313 -20.44 -1.40 6.06
N ALA A 314 -21.58 -0.74 5.95
CA ALA A 314 -22.89 -1.36 6.12
C ALA A 314 -23.38 -2.10 4.87
N ILE A 315 -23.18 -1.51 3.68
CA ILE A 315 -23.72 -2.05 2.42
C ILE A 315 -22.71 -2.92 1.64
N GLY A 316 -21.41 -2.67 1.81
CA GLY A 316 -20.36 -3.38 1.07
C GLY A 316 -20.32 -3.05 -0.42
N MET A 317 -19.64 -3.93 -1.19
CA MET A 317 -19.56 -3.84 -2.65
C MET A 317 -20.60 -4.79 -3.29
N PRO A 318 -21.09 -4.50 -4.49
CA PRO A 318 -20.63 -3.47 -5.43
C PRO A 318 -21.24 -2.07 -5.25
N GLU A 319 -22.29 -1.89 -4.45
CA GLU A 319 -23.02 -0.63 -4.29
C GLU A 319 -22.20 0.44 -3.59
N GLY A 320 -21.27 0.05 -2.68
CA GLY A 320 -20.36 0.95 -1.97
C GLY A 320 -19.54 1.86 -2.88
N ARG A 321 -19.31 1.45 -4.15
CA ARG A 321 -18.63 2.30 -5.15
C ARG A 321 -19.33 3.63 -5.42
N ILE A 322 -20.66 3.64 -5.34
CA ILE A 322 -21.48 4.83 -5.60
C ILE A 322 -21.23 5.85 -4.49
N VAL A 323 -21.29 5.40 -3.25
CA VAL A 323 -21.08 6.22 -2.06
C VAL A 323 -19.64 6.76 -1.99
N LEU A 324 -18.65 5.92 -2.34
CA LEU A 324 -17.25 6.35 -2.44
C LEU A 324 -17.06 7.42 -3.52
N SER A 325 -17.72 7.26 -4.67
CA SER A 325 -17.64 8.23 -5.77
C SER A 325 -18.27 9.56 -5.37
N GLU A 326 -19.45 9.56 -4.76
CA GLU A 326 -20.11 10.77 -4.26
C GLU A 326 -19.21 11.54 -3.28
N ALA A 327 -18.69 10.84 -2.27
CA ALA A 327 -17.79 11.46 -1.30
C ALA A 327 -16.51 12.00 -1.95
N ALA A 328 -15.89 11.25 -2.86
CA ALA A 328 -14.66 11.66 -3.53
C ALA A 328 -14.89 12.90 -4.44
N VAL A 329 -16.00 12.95 -5.16
CA VAL A 329 -16.39 14.12 -5.97
C VAL A 329 -16.67 15.32 -5.09
N TYR A 330 -17.32 15.13 -3.93
CA TYR A 330 -17.49 16.20 -2.95
C TYR A 330 -16.16 16.78 -2.52
N MET A 331 -15.19 15.91 -2.14
CA MET A 331 -13.84 16.35 -1.73
C MET A 331 -13.11 17.10 -2.86
N ALA A 332 -13.24 16.65 -4.10
CA ALA A 332 -12.63 17.34 -5.24
C ALA A 332 -13.18 18.75 -5.44
N ASN A 333 -14.49 18.94 -5.25
CA ASN A 333 -15.15 20.25 -5.47
C ASN A 333 -15.11 21.18 -4.25
N ALA A 334 -14.85 20.67 -3.04
CA ALA A 334 -14.82 21.47 -1.83
C ALA A 334 -13.65 22.49 -1.84
N PRO A 335 -13.81 23.68 -1.23
CA PRO A 335 -12.72 24.64 -1.04
C PRO A 335 -11.61 24.00 -0.19
N LYS A 336 -10.34 24.31 -0.51
CA LYS A 336 -9.18 23.69 0.13
C LYS A 336 -8.57 24.61 1.18
N SER A 337 -8.20 24.02 2.34
CA SER A 337 -7.39 24.64 3.38
C SER A 337 -6.67 23.60 4.20
N ASN A 338 -5.38 23.76 4.39
CA ASN A 338 -4.57 22.94 5.28
C ASN A 338 -4.19 23.64 6.59
N ALA A 339 -4.89 24.74 6.93
CA ALA A 339 -4.58 25.56 8.09
C ALA A 339 -4.57 24.76 9.40
N SER A 340 -5.54 23.82 9.59
CA SER A 340 -5.62 22.97 10.77
C SER A 340 -4.48 21.94 10.82
N TYR A 341 -4.10 21.36 9.68
CA TYR A 341 -2.98 20.44 9.55
C TYR A 341 -1.64 21.13 9.88
N ASN A 342 -1.41 22.33 9.32
CA ASN A 342 -0.21 23.10 9.61
C ASN A 342 -0.15 23.52 11.08
N ALA A 343 -1.28 23.88 11.69
CA ALA A 343 -1.36 24.27 13.08
C ALA A 343 -0.87 23.17 14.02
N ILE A 344 -1.39 21.96 13.87
CA ILE A 344 -0.98 20.84 14.74
C ILE A 344 0.47 20.43 14.52
N ASN A 345 0.97 20.44 13.27
CA ASN A 345 2.36 20.09 12.98
C ASN A 345 3.34 21.11 13.55
N SER A 346 3.02 22.40 13.45
CA SER A 346 3.84 23.47 14.05
C SER A 346 3.86 23.37 15.59
N ALA A 347 2.70 23.09 16.19
CA ALA A 347 2.61 22.92 17.64
C ALA A 347 3.40 21.68 18.12
N LEU A 348 3.33 20.56 17.39
CA LEU A 348 4.11 19.36 17.70
C LEU A 348 5.62 19.61 17.58
N SER A 349 6.03 20.32 16.51
CA SER A 349 7.44 20.68 16.35
C SER A 349 7.99 21.52 17.49
N ASP A 350 7.18 22.48 18.02
CA ASP A 350 7.59 23.28 19.17
C ASP A 350 7.66 22.41 20.44
N VAL A 351 6.71 21.52 20.66
CA VAL A 351 6.73 20.60 21.81
C VAL A 351 7.96 19.69 21.79
N GLU A 352 8.40 19.27 20.60
CA GLU A 352 9.56 18.37 20.46
C GLU A 352 10.91 19.11 20.55
N ASN A 353 10.99 20.35 20.08
CA ASN A 353 12.27 21.01 19.84
C ASN A 353 12.50 22.28 20.67
N VAL A 354 11.46 22.83 21.30
CA VAL A 354 11.52 24.09 22.05
C VAL A 354 11.16 23.84 23.52
N ASP A 355 11.86 24.49 24.44
CA ASP A 355 11.40 24.57 25.83
C ASP A 355 10.19 25.51 25.91
N THR A 356 9.00 24.94 25.84
CA THR A 356 7.73 25.67 25.82
C THR A 356 7.37 26.28 27.18
N GLY A 357 8.06 25.93 28.25
CA GLY A 357 7.77 26.39 29.59
C GLY A 357 6.64 25.64 30.27
N ILE A 358 6.16 26.19 31.40
CA ILE A 358 5.12 25.59 32.22
C ILE A 358 3.75 26.17 31.88
N ILE A 359 2.70 25.34 32.03
CA ILE A 359 1.31 25.79 31.83
C ILE A 359 0.99 26.94 32.83
N PRO A 360 0.35 28.03 32.37
CA PRO A 360 -0.01 29.15 33.27
C PRO A 360 -0.85 28.72 34.47
N MET A 361 -0.53 29.23 35.64
CA MET A 361 -1.12 28.77 36.91
C MET A 361 -2.63 28.98 36.96
N HIS A 362 -3.15 30.07 36.40
CA HIS A 362 -4.57 30.42 36.44
C HIS A 362 -5.45 29.43 35.65
N ILE A 363 -4.93 28.76 34.58
CA ILE A 363 -5.68 27.74 33.82
C ILE A 363 -5.51 26.33 34.35
N ARG A 364 -4.68 26.12 35.39
CA ARG A 364 -4.55 24.80 36.02
C ARG A 364 -5.69 24.59 37.03
N ASN A 365 -6.25 23.39 37.04
CA ASN A 365 -7.26 23.04 38.04
C ASN A 365 -6.65 22.92 39.45
N ALA A 366 -7.43 23.31 40.47
CA ALA A 366 -7.11 23.15 41.88
C ALA A 366 -8.04 22.12 42.56
N PRO A 367 -7.90 20.81 42.27
CA PRO A 367 -8.86 19.79 42.75
C PRO A 367 -8.77 19.51 44.24
N VAL A 368 -7.70 19.94 44.93
CA VAL A 368 -7.46 19.69 46.34
C VAL A 368 -7.45 21.01 47.12
N LYS A 369 -8.12 21.04 48.30
CA LYS A 369 -8.09 22.19 49.17
C LYS A 369 -6.65 22.58 49.56
N GLY A 370 -6.26 23.81 49.26
CA GLY A 370 -4.93 24.34 49.52
C GLY A 370 -4.12 24.65 48.24
N MET A 371 -4.42 24.04 47.08
CA MET A 371 -3.73 24.32 45.82
C MET A 371 -3.97 25.76 45.34
N GLU A 372 -5.12 26.36 45.66
CA GLU A 372 -5.41 27.76 45.40
C GLU A 372 -4.44 28.71 46.15
N LYS A 373 -3.97 28.31 47.35
CA LYS A 373 -2.97 29.06 48.11
C LYS A 373 -1.60 29.05 47.43
N GLU A 374 -1.36 28.04 46.60
CA GLU A 374 -0.16 27.91 45.79
C GLU A 374 -0.29 28.57 44.40
N GLY A 375 -1.44 29.24 44.14
CA GLY A 375 -1.70 30.00 42.90
C GLY A 375 -2.44 29.22 41.80
N TYR A 376 -2.83 27.97 42.05
CA TYR A 376 -3.60 27.19 41.04
C TYR A 376 -5.01 27.77 40.92
N HIS A 377 -5.47 27.97 39.65
CA HIS A 377 -6.79 28.50 39.29
C HIS A 377 -7.06 29.95 39.76
N VAL A 378 -6.10 30.59 40.36
CA VAL A 378 -6.25 31.97 40.86
C VAL A 378 -6.21 32.94 39.69
N GLY A 379 -7.28 33.75 39.55
CA GLY A 379 -7.40 34.73 38.48
C GLY A 379 -7.92 34.19 37.16
N TYR A 380 -8.36 32.93 37.10
CA TYR A 380 -9.02 32.40 35.92
C TYR A 380 -10.34 33.13 35.66
N LYS A 381 -10.49 33.63 34.45
CA LYS A 381 -11.71 34.27 33.99
C LYS A 381 -12.55 33.26 33.21
N TYR A 382 -13.72 32.90 33.74
CA TYR A 382 -14.61 31.93 33.10
C TYR A 382 -15.31 32.57 31.89
N PRO A 383 -15.10 32.11 30.65
CA PRO A 383 -15.60 32.80 29.45
C PRO A 383 -17.12 32.96 29.45
N HIS A 384 -17.90 32.06 30.00
CA HIS A 384 -19.36 32.16 30.01
C HIS A 384 -19.91 33.31 30.87
N ASP A 385 -19.10 33.90 31.75
CA ASP A 385 -19.47 35.07 32.54
C ASP A 385 -19.29 36.38 31.77
N TYR A 386 -18.75 36.33 30.55
CA TYR A 386 -18.43 37.49 29.74
C TYR A 386 -19.30 37.55 28.46
N LYS A 387 -19.47 38.77 27.96
CA LYS A 387 -20.25 39.03 26.74
C LYS A 387 -19.68 38.20 25.53
N ASN A 388 -20.55 37.55 24.80
CA ASN A 388 -20.20 36.68 23.68
C ASN A 388 -19.27 35.51 24.03
N HIS A 389 -19.14 35.18 25.35
CA HIS A 389 -18.23 34.14 25.83
C HIS A 389 -16.77 34.35 25.45
N LEU A 390 -16.37 35.61 25.27
CA LEU A 390 -15.00 36.02 24.93
C LEU A 390 -14.38 36.82 26.08
N VAL A 391 -13.18 36.41 26.43
CA VAL A 391 -12.40 37.05 27.49
C VAL A 391 -10.93 37.10 27.11
N ASP A 392 -10.31 38.25 27.39
CA ASP A 392 -8.87 38.39 27.18
C ASP A 392 -8.13 37.85 28.38
N GLN A 393 -7.46 36.70 28.17
CA GLN A 393 -6.55 36.07 29.13
C GLN A 393 -5.52 35.21 28.38
N GLN A 394 -4.38 34.99 29.02
CA GLN A 394 -3.31 34.19 28.42
C GLN A 394 -3.63 32.68 28.59
N TYR A 395 -3.53 31.92 27.49
CA TYR A 395 -3.72 30.47 27.50
C TYR A 395 -2.42 29.70 27.26
N LEU A 396 -1.50 30.26 26.44
CA LEU A 396 -0.21 29.63 26.18
C LEU A 396 0.81 29.90 27.29
N PRO A 397 1.79 29.02 27.50
CA PRO A 397 2.92 29.27 28.40
C PRO A 397 3.67 30.55 28.05
N ASP A 398 4.32 31.16 29.06
CA ASP A 398 5.00 32.45 28.92
C ASP A 398 6.04 32.49 27.81
N LYS A 399 6.75 31.38 27.59
CA LYS A 399 7.82 31.30 26.58
C LYS A 399 7.30 31.31 25.13
N ILE A 400 6.03 30.94 24.93
CA ILE A 400 5.37 30.84 23.63
C ILE A 400 4.06 31.64 23.56
N LYS A 401 3.82 32.55 24.49
CA LYS A 401 2.54 33.29 24.63
C LYS A 401 2.10 34.03 23.37
N ASP A 402 3.05 34.48 22.56
CA ASP A 402 2.82 35.25 21.35
C ASP A 402 2.78 34.37 20.07
N THR A 403 2.97 33.07 20.21
CA THR A 403 2.96 32.13 19.09
C THR A 403 1.54 31.92 18.56
N LYS A 404 1.39 31.92 17.24
CA LYS A 404 0.13 31.63 16.56
C LYS A 404 0.31 30.37 15.72
N TYR A 405 -0.34 29.29 16.14
CA TYR A 405 -0.34 28.01 15.40
C TYR A 405 -1.41 27.96 14.33
N TYR A 406 -2.64 28.34 14.66
CA TYR A 406 -3.73 28.36 13.70
C TYR A 406 -3.79 29.70 12.97
N ILE A 407 -3.46 29.66 11.67
CA ILE A 407 -3.49 30.81 10.77
C ILE A 407 -4.50 30.49 9.67
N PRO A 408 -5.75 30.99 9.79
CA PRO A 408 -6.78 30.73 8.77
C PRO A 408 -6.41 31.39 7.45
N ASP A 409 -6.61 30.67 6.36
CA ASP A 409 -6.50 31.21 5.01
C ASP A 409 -7.82 31.88 4.55
N GLU A 410 -7.82 32.44 3.33
CA GLU A 410 -8.99 33.15 2.78
C GLU A 410 -10.24 32.26 2.67
N ASN A 411 -10.09 30.97 2.38
CA ASN A 411 -11.21 30.03 2.27
C ASN A 411 -11.85 29.78 3.65
N CYS A 412 -11.05 29.65 4.71
CA CYS A 412 -11.56 29.55 6.08
C CYS A 412 -12.28 30.82 6.52
N ILE A 413 -11.72 32.00 6.20
CA ILE A 413 -12.30 33.30 6.57
C ILE A 413 -13.63 33.51 5.85
N ARG A 414 -13.72 33.13 4.58
CA ARG A 414 -14.96 33.24 3.80
C ARG A 414 -16.05 32.35 4.39
N SER A 415 -15.75 31.11 4.71
CA SER A 415 -16.69 30.18 5.36
C SER A 415 -17.24 30.72 6.68
N PHE A 416 -16.40 31.37 7.51
CA PHE A 416 -16.85 32.00 8.75
C PHE A 416 -17.73 33.23 8.49
N LYS A 417 -17.42 34.06 7.50
CA LYS A 417 -18.22 35.25 7.14
C LYS A 417 -19.57 34.83 6.57
N ASP A 418 -19.59 33.89 5.64
CA ASP A 418 -20.84 33.36 5.05
C ASP A 418 -21.76 32.76 6.12
N ASN A 419 -21.21 32.07 7.11
CA ASN A 419 -21.95 31.57 8.25
C ASN A 419 -22.45 32.67 9.18
N LEU A 420 -21.75 33.82 9.31
CA LEU A 420 -22.18 34.96 10.11
C LEU A 420 -23.23 35.80 9.35
N GLU A 421 -23.07 36.04 8.06
CA GLU A 421 -24.01 36.77 7.24
C GLU A 421 -25.32 36.02 7.03
N ASN A 422 -25.24 34.69 6.83
CA ASN A 422 -26.44 33.80 6.76
C ASN A 422 -27.20 33.73 8.08
N LYS A 423 -26.53 33.91 9.24
CA LYS A 423 -27.20 34.01 10.54
C LYS A 423 -28.02 35.27 10.71
N THR A 424 -27.71 36.34 9.94
CA THR A 424 -28.46 37.59 10.01
C THR A 424 -29.66 37.65 9.07
N THR A 425 -29.72 36.73 8.07
CA THR A 425 -30.79 36.70 7.05
C THR A 425 -31.69 35.49 7.08
N GLN A 426 -31.30 34.43 7.80
CA GLN A 426 -32.09 33.19 7.92
C GLN A 426 -32.08 32.68 9.38
N ASP A 427 -32.69 33.45 10.27
CA ASP A 427 -33.07 32.92 11.57
C ASP A 427 -33.99 31.72 11.38
N ASN A 428 -33.62 30.60 11.98
CA ASN A 428 -34.37 29.39 12.27
C ASN A 428 -34.37 28.17 11.33
N TRP A 429 -34.19 28.27 10.03
CA TRP A 429 -34.37 27.06 9.17
C TRP A 429 -33.32 25.96 9.40
N TYR A 430 -32.06 26.33 9.58
CA TYR A 430 -30.98 25.32 9.76
C TYR A 430 -30.95 24.70 11.17
N LEU A 431 -31.29 25.48 12.20
CA LEU A 431 -31.42 24.93 13.54
C LEU A 431 -32.61 23.99 13.64
N GLU A 432 -33.73 24.35 13.01
CA GLU A 432 -34.89 23.48 12.93
C GLU A 432 -34.61 22.20 12.09
N LEU A 433 -33.92 22.32 10.97
CA LEU A 433 -33.52 21.17 10.16
C LEU A 433 -32.54 20.25 10.91
N PHE A 434 -31.57 20.81 11.64
CA PHE A 434 -30.63 20.03 12.46
C PHE A 434 -31.34 19.35 13.63
N VAL A 435 -32.28 20.04 14.25
CA VAL A 435 -33.14 19.48 15.30
C VAL A 435 -34.06 18.40 14.73
N ILE A 436 -34.64 18.61 13.56
CA ILE A 436 -35.48 17.60 12.87
C ILE A 436 -34.66 16.37 12.48
N ILE A 437 -33.47 16.56 11.89
CA ILE A 437 -32.58 15.47 11.52
C ILE A 437 -32.13 14.71 12.78
N TYR A 438 -31.75 15.40 13.86
CA TYR A 438 -31.38 14.77 15.14
C TYR A 438 -32.54 13.97 15.73
N TYR A 439 -33.77 14.51 15.71
CA TYR A 439 -34.96 13.79 16.18
C TYR A 439 -35.32 12.63 15.24
N CYS A 440 -35.18 12.77 13.92
CA CYS A 440 -35.40 11.67 12.97
C CYS A 440 -34.40 10.52 13.20
N PHE A 441 -33.14 10.80 13.38
CA PHE A 441 -32.12 9.76 13.71
C PHE A 441 -32.43 9.09 15.07
N ARG A 442 -32.86 9.85 16.04
CA ARG A 442 -33.26 9.32 17.37
C ARG A 442 -34.53 8.47 17.28
N CYS A 443 -35.50 8.85 16.47
CA CYS A 443 -36.69 8.05 16.18
C CYS A 443 -36.35 6.76 15.41
N LEU A 444 -35.53 6.83 14.38
CA LEU A 444 -35.03 5.66 13.64
C LEU A 444 -34.26 4.68 14.55
N TYR A 445 -33.44 5.18 15.44
CA TYR A 445 -32.72 4.36 16.41
C TYR A 445 -33.68 3.69 17.43
N LEU A 446 -34.71 4.41 17.88
CA LEU A 446 -35.79 3.87 18.74
C LEU A 446 -36.62 2.83 18.03
N ILE A 447 -36.99 3.06 16.78
CA ILE A 447 -37.73 2.10 15.94
C ILE A 447 -36.89 0.84 15.71
N TYR A 448 -35.62 0.99 15.41
CA TYR A 448 -34.67 -0.15 15.27
C TYR A 448 -34.58 -0.97 16.56
N ARG A 449 -34.48 -0.32 17.73
CA ARG A 449 -34.51 -1.02 19.02
C ARG A 449 -35.86 -1.69 19.31
N LEU A 450 -36.98 -1.06 18.92
CA LEU A 450 -38.29 -1.67 19.08
C LEU A 450 -38.47 -2.91 18.18
N LEU A 451 -37.99 -2.83 16.94
CA LEU A 451 -38.03 -3.96 15.99
C LEU A 451 -37.14 -5.12 16.45
N THR A 452 -35.95 -4.84 16.97
CA THR A 452 -35.10 -5.88 17.55
C THR A 452 -35.71 -6.50 18.82
N PHE A 453 -36.36 -5.71 19.66
CA PHE A 453 -37.05 -6.22 20.84
C PHE A 453 -38.28 -7.06 20.49
N LEU A 454 -39.07 -6.66 19.47
CA LEU A 454 -40.18 -7.43 18.95
C LEU A 454 -39.74 -8.75 18.29
N SER A 455 -38.66 -8.73 17.56
CA SER A 455 -38.04 -9.94 16.98
C SER A 455 -37.61 -10.92 18.10
N LEU A 456 -37.00 -10.42 19.19
CA LEU A 456 -36.64 -11.25 20.35
C LEU A 456 -37.89 -11.82 21.07
N LEU A 457 -38.96 -11.06 21.18
CA LEU A 457 -40.22 -11.52 21.76
C LEU A 457 -40.89 -12.62 20.91
N LEU A 458 -40.87 -12.48 19.59
CA LEU A 458 -41.40 -13.49 18.65
C LEU A 458 -40.61 -14.80 18.73
N THR A 459 -39.29 -14.73 18.79
CA THR A 459 -38.45 -15.92 18.97
C THR A 459 -38.63 -16.57 20.35
N LEU A 460 -38.84 -15.82 21.41
CA LEU A 460 -39.19 -16.34 22.72
C LEU A 460 -40.57 -17.02 22.75
N GLN A 461 -41.56 -16.49 22.00
CA GLN A 461 -42.89 -17.07 21.90
C GLN A 461 -42.86 -18.38 21.12
N GLU A 462 -42.07 -18.49 20.05
CA GLU A 462 -41.82 -19.74 19.32
C GLU A 462 -41.14 -20.82 20.18
N VAL A 463 -40.18 -20.43 20.96
CA VAL A 463 -39.47 -21.35 21.90
C VAL A 463 -40.40 -21.84 23.02
N LEU A 464 -41.32 -20.98 23.49
CA LEU A 464 -42.34 -21.35 24.49
C LEU A 464 -43.46 -22.26 23.95
N LEU A 465 -43.79 -22.13 22.67
CA LEU A 465 -44.73 -23.01 22.00
C LEU A 465 -44.15 -24.40 21.73
N LEU A 466 -42.87 -24.49 21.43
CA LEU A 466 -42.14 -25.76 21.24
C LEU A 466 -41.92 -26.54 22.56
N ARG A 467 -42.08 -25.93 23.72
CA ARG A 467 -42.03 -26.60 25.03
C ARG A 467 -43.35 -27.16 25.54
N LYS A 468 -44.45 -26.96 24.78
CA LYS A 468 -45.78 -27.45 25.15
C LYS A 468 -46.29 -28.60 24.26
N VAL A 469 -45.44 -29.12 23.37
CA VAL A 469 -45.61 -30.37 22.64
C VAL A 469 -44.57 -31.37 23.17
#